data_0745a162a72feb92b6866e09490c86cd
#
_entry.id   0745a162a72feb92b6866e09490c86cd
#
_cell.length_a   1.000
_cell.length_b   1.000
_cell.length_c   1.000
_cell.angle_alpha   90.00
_cell.angle_beta   90.00
_cell.angle_gamma   90.00
#
_symmetry.space_group_name_H-M   'P 1'
#
loop_
_entity.id
_entity.type
_entity.pdbx_description
1 polymer ?
#
loop_
_entity_poly.entity_id
_entity_poly.type
_entity_poly.pdbx_seq_one_letter_code
_entity_poly.pdbx_strand_id
1 'polypeptide(L)'
;MPTPDKKNFFKGKKKFINYIINFYKLNNIKIIDDDIMNLEKHLKSFSKLSLIYIDCDLYHTTDKILKILTSKLSVGGLITFDEGNFGNIRGEAKALNQFYSKNKKKYKKIFLKKFYQPDVYLQKIRQ
;
A
#
# COMPACT_ATOMS: atom_id res chain seq x y z
N MET A 1 -28.35 9.12 12.79
CA MET A 1 -27.38 8.76 11.76
C MET A 1 -27.80 7.42 11.17
N PRO A 2 -27.93 7.28 9.85
CA PRO A 2 -28.20 5.98 9.25
C PRO A 2 -27.01 5.05 9.55
N THR A 3 -27.31 3.85 10.05
CA THR A 3 -26.30 2.80 10.22
C THR A 3 -25.69 2.46 8.87
N PRO A 4 -24.35 2.43 8.72
CA PRO A 4 -23.74 2.08 7.46
C PRO A 4 -24.19 0.67 7.06
N ASP A 5 -24.67 0.53 5.84
CA ASP A 5 -24.95 -0.77 5.25
C ASP A 5 -23.64 -1.60 5.26
N LYS A 6 -23.63 -2.73 5.97
CA LYS A 6 -22.46 -3.59 6.12
C LYS A 6 -21.83 -4.02 4.79
N LYS A 7 -22.60 -4.04 3.70
CA LYS A 7 -22.11 -4.33 2.33
C LYS A 7 -21.29 -3.20 1.71
N ASN A 8 -21.37 -1.98 2.22
CA ASN A 8 -20.70 -0.79 1.66
C ASN A 8 -19.63 -0.21 2.60
N PHE A 9 -19.34 -0.83 3.72
CA PHE A 9 -18.42 -0.31 4.74
C PHE A 9 -17.01 -0.07 4.17
N PHE A 10 -16.57 -0.91 3.21
CA PHE A 10 -15.24 -0.84 2.60
C PHE A 10 -15.23 -0.17 1.20
N LYS A 11 -16.36 0.34 0.71
CA LYS A 11 -16.40 1.02 -0.59
C LYS A 11 -16.33 2.53 -0.40
N GLY A 12 -15.14 3.08 -0.53
CA GLY A 12 -14.95 4.52 -0.67
C GLY A 12 -15.79 5.05 -1.86
N LYS A 13 -16.48 6.19 -1.67
CA LYS A 13 -17.26 6.79 -2.76
C LYS A 13 -16.32 7.58 -3.68
N LYS A 14 -16.02 7.05 -4.86
CA LYS A 14 -15.21 7.71 -5.89
C LYS A 14 -15.65 9.17 -6.15
N LYS A 15 -16.97 9.43 -6.14
CA LYS A 15 -17.50 10.80 -6.27
C LYS A 15 -16.99 11.75 -5.20
N PHE A 16 -16.83 11.29 -3.96
CA PHE A 16 -16.33 12.11 -2.87
C PHE A 16 -14.83 12.42 -3.03
N ILE A 17 -14.05 11.43 -3.45
CA ILE A 17 -12.62 11.62 -3.71
C ILE A 17 -12.42 12.61 -4.86
N ASN A 18 -13.17 12.44 -5.96
CA ASN A 18 -13.14 13.38 -7.08
C ASN A 18 -13.56 14.78 -6.68
N TYR A 19 -14.57 14.92 -5.79
CA TYR A 19 -14.95 16.22 -5.24
C TYR A 19 -13.80 16.88 -4.50
N ILE A 20 -13.09 16.15 -3.62
CA ILE A 20 -11.94 16.68 -2.87
C ILE A 20 -10.83 17.10 -3.84
N ILE A 21 -10.48 16.27 -4.81
CA ILE A 21 -9.45 16.57 -5.81
C ILE A 21 -9.77 17.87 -6.55
N ASN A 22 -11.00 18.01 -7.00
CA ASN A 22 -11.46 19.19 -7.73
C ASN A 22 -11.52 20.44 -6.84
N PHE A 23 -12.03 20.31 -5.60
CA PHE A 23 -12.16 21.41 -4.65
C PHE A 23 -10.78 22.00 -4.31
N TYR A 24 -9.79 21.15 -4.08
CA TYR A 24 -8.42 21.58 -3.77
C TYR A 24 -7.56 21.81 -5.03
N LYS A 25 -8.11 21.65 -6.23
CA LYS A 25 -7.39 21.78 -7.52
C LYS A 25 -6.12 20.94 -7.59
N LEU A 26 -6.19 19.69 -7.10
CA LEU A 26 -5.05 18.76 -7.08
C LEU A 26 -4.86 18.17 -8.50
N ASN A 27 -3.79 18.58 -9.18
CA ASN A 27 -3.50 18.16 -10.55
C ASN A 27 -2.45 17.04 -10.65
N ASN A 28 -1.91 16.61 -9.51
CA ASN A 28 -0.87 15.59 -9.39
C ASN A 28 -1.39 14.25 -8.86
N ILE A 29 -2.72 14.06 -8.80
CA ILE A 29 -3.37 12.83 -8.34
C ILE A 29 -4.04 12.12 -9.51
N LYS A 30 -3.73 10.82 -9.65
CA LYS A 30 -4.41 9.91 -10.58
C LYS A 30 -5.09 8.79 -9.81
N ILE A 31 -6.41 8.67 -9.98
CA ILE A 31 -7.18 7.55 -9.43
C ILE A 31 -7.21 6.45 -10.47
N ILE A 32 -6.88 5.23 -10.05
CA ILE A 32 -7.07 4.01 -10.84
C ILE A 32 -8.18 3.22 -10.15
N ASP A 33 -9.36 3.23 -10.76
CA ASP A 33 -10.54 2.52 -10.25
C ASP A 33 -10.61 1.14 -10.93
N ASP A 34 -9.82 0.21 -10.42
CA ASP A 34 -9.71 -1.15 -10.95
C ASP A 34 -9.45 -2.13 -9.79
N ASP A 35 -9.71 -3.40 -10.01
CA ASP A 35 -9.30 -4.45 -9.09
C ASP A 35 -7.77 -4.46 -8.99
N ILE A 36 -7.26 -4.46 -7.78
CA ILE A 36 -5.82 -4.50 -7.51
C ILE A 36 -5.16 -5.74 -8.14
N MET A 37 -5.92 -6.80 -8.38
CA MET A 37 -5.44 -7.97 -9.09
C MET A 37 -5.10 -7.69 -10.57
N ASN A 38 -5.55 -6.56 -11.10
CA ASN A 38 -5.19 -6.06 -12.43
C ASN A 38 -3.99 -5.08 -12.43
N LEU A 39 -3.31 -4.91 -11.30
CA LEU A 39 -2.23 -3.92 -11.13
C LEU A 39 -1.19 -3.95 -12.24
N GLU A 40 -0.86 -5.12 -12.77
CA GLU A 40 0.12 -5.29 -13.86
C GLU A 40 -0.22 -4.49 -15.12
N LYS A 41 -1.51 -4.34 -15.44
CA LYS A 41 -1.97 -3.57 -16.60
C LYS A 41 -1.58 -2.08 -16.51
N HIS A 42 -1.43 -1.58 -15.28
CA HIS A 42 -1.16 -0.18 -14.99
C HIS A 42 0.34 0.14 -14.81
N LEU A 43 1.22 -0.88 -14.78
CA LEU A 43 2.65 -0.71 -14.52
C LEU A 43 3.38 0.17 -15.54
N LYS A 44 2.90 0.21 -16.79
CA LYS A 44 3.50 1.05 -17.83
C LYS A 44 3.37 2.55 -17.53
N SER A 45 2.39 2.93 -16.70
CA SER A 45 2.19 4.32 -16.28
C SER A 45 3.14 4.77 -15.17
N PHE A 46 3.92 3.84 -14.58
CA PHE A 46 4.87 4.14 -13.52
C PHE A 46 6.30 3.93 -13.99
N SER A 47 7.12 4.98 -13.95
CA SER A 47 8.55 4.86 -14.27
C SER A 47 9.34 4.35 -13.06
N LYS A 48 9.32 5.13 -11.97
CA LYS A 48 9.93 4.81 -10.68
C LYS A 48 9.00 5.26 -9.56
N LEU A 49 9.04 4.54 -8.44
CA LEU A 49 8.28 4.83 -7.25
C LEU A 49 9.25 5.23 -6.13
N SER A 50 8.92 6.26 -5.38
CA SER A 50 9.63 6.65 -4.16
C SER A 50 8.91 6.20 -2.90
N LEU A 51 7.59 6.00 -2.98
CA LEU A 51 6.74 5.56 -1.89
C LEU A 51 5.66 4.61 -2.41
N ILE A 52 5.45 3.51 -1.69
CA ILE A 52 4.32 2.60 -1.84
C ILE A 52 3.62 2.56 -0.48
N TYR A 53 2.36 3.00 -0.40
CA TYR A 53 1.53 2.87 0.80
C TYR A 53 0.55 1.72 0.60
N ILE A 54 0.57 0.74 1.49
CA ILE A 54 -0.29 -0.44 1.45
C ILE A 54 -1.28 -0.35 2.60
N ASP A 55 -2.56 -0.44 2.27
CA ASP A 55 -3.71 -0.45 3.17
C ASP A 55 -4.78 -1.35 2.54
N CYS A 56 -4.54 -2.65 2.59
CA CYS A 56 -5.33 -3.66 1.87
C CYS A 56 -5.82 -4.80 2.76
N ASP A 57 -5.39 -4.89 4.01
CA ASP A 57 -5.75 -5.90 5.01
C ASP A 57 -5.47 -7.37 4.61
N LEU A 58 -5.52 -7.68 3.32
CA LEU A 58 -5.52 -9.03 2.80
C LEU A 58 -4.13 -9.51 2.38
N TYR A 59 -3.80 -10.74 2.77
CA TYR A 59 -2.52 -11.38 2.43
C TYR A 59 -2.25 -11.43 0.93
N HIS A 60 -3.19 -11.96 0.13
CA HIS A 60 -2.97 -12.15 -1.31
C HIS A 60 -2.79 -10.83 -2.06
N THR A 61 -3.54 -9.82 -1.66
CA THR A 61 -3.45 -8.48 -2.24
C THR A 61 -2.10 -7.84 -1.93
N THR A 62 -1.68 -7.85 -0.67
CA THR A 62 -0.39 -7.32 -0.23
C THR A 62 0.78 -8.05 -0.88
N ASP A 63 0.75 -9.39 -0.91
CA ASP A 63 1.79 -10.21 -1.54
C ASP A 63 1.93 -9.90 -3.03
N LYS A 64 0.81 -9.73 -3.74
CA LYS A 64 0.81 -9.33 -5.14
C LYS A 64 1.41 -7.94 -5.35
N ILE A 65 1.01 -6.94 -4.56
CA ILE A 65 1.57 -5.59 -4.62
C ILE A 65 3.08 -5.63 -4.44
N LEU A 66 3.56 -6.34 -3.42
CA LEU A 66 4.99 -6.47 -3.13
C LEU A 66 5.75 -7.10 -4.28
N LYS A 67 5.25 -8.19 -4.88
CA LYS A 67 5.88 -8.86 -6.02
C LYS A 67 6.00 -7.96 -7.25
N ILE A 68 5.02 -7.11 -7.47
CA ILE A 68 4.92 -6.29 -8.69
C ILE A 68 5.65 -4.96 -8.51
N LEU A 69 5.30 -4.18 -7.48
CA LEU A 69 5.74 -2.80 -7.37
C LEU A 69 7.16 -2.62 -6.83
N THR A 70 7.71 -3.61 -6.12
CA THR A 70 9.07 -3.48 -5.56
C THR A 70 10.15 -3.39 -6.61
N SER A 71 9.91 -3.93 -7.82
CA SER A 71 10.79 -3.77 -8.98
C SER A 71 10.89 -2.31 -9.44
N LYS A 72 9.83 -1.53 -9.25
CA LYS A 72 9.76 -0.10 -9.61
C LYS A 72 10.23 0.83 -8.49
N LEU A 73 10.37 0.32 -7.25
CA LEU A 73 10.80 1.13 -6.12
C LEU A 73 12.27 1.52 -6.25
N SER A 74 12.55 2.81 -6.13
CA SER A 74 13.92 3.34 -6.14
C SER A 74 14.70 2.92 -4.89
N VAL A 75 16.03 2.86 -4.97
CA VAL A 75 16.87 2.78 -3.76
C VAL A 75 16.64 4.03 -2.93
N GLY A 76 16.50 3.88 -1.62
CA GLY A 76 16.05 4.93 -0.69
C GLY A 76 14.54 5.06 -0.56
N GLY A 77 13.78 4.48 -1.50
CA GLY A 77 12.32 4.50 -1.46
C GLY A 77 11.73 3.65 -0.34
N LEU A 78 10.48 3.94 0.01
CA LEU A 78 9.79 3.36 1.15
C LEU A 78 8.59 2.53 0.71
N ILE A 79 8.34 1.43 1.42
CA ILE A 79 7.06 0.71 1.42
C ILE A 79 6.50 0.83 2.82
N THR A 80 5.32 1.42 2.96
CA THR A 80 4.65 1.59 4.24
C THR A 80 3.46 0.67 4.34
N PHE A 81 3.19 0.17 5.53
CA PHE A 81 2.12 -0.78 5.81
C PHE A 81 1.23 -0.22 6.91
N ASP A 82 -0.07 -0.19 6.65
CA ASP A 82 -1.05 0.34 7.62
C ASP A 82 -1.13 -0.55 8.85
N GLU A 83 -1.16 -1.87 8.67
CA GLU A 83 -1.26 -2.87 9.72
C GLU A 83 -0.07 -3.87 9.71
N GLY A 84 1.16 -3.39 9.54
CA GLY A 84 2.36 -4.24 9.42
C GLY A 84 2.83 -4.88 10.72
N ASN A 85 2.44 -4.35 11.89
CA ASN A 85 2.95 -4.77 13.20
C ASN A 85 2.05 -5.78 13.94
N PHE A 86 1.18 -6.47 13.24
CA PHE A 86 0.27 -7.47 13.84
C PHE A 86 0.80 -8.92 13.76
N GLY A 87 2.11 -9.10 13.62
CA GLY A 87 2.73 -10.43 13.50
C GLY A 87 2.23 -11.17 12.26
N ASN A 88 1.69 -12.39 12.45
CA ASN A 88 1.09 -13.17 11.37
C ASN A 88 -0.45 -13.27 11.47
N ILE A 89 -1.07 -12.49 12.34
CA ILE A 89 -2.51 -12.53 12.59
C ILE A 89 -3.26 -11.83 11.45
N ARG A 90 -2.74 -10.70 10.99
CA ARG A 90 -3.31 -9.93 9.87
C ARG A 90 -2.67 -10.34 8.55
N GLY A 91 -3.45 -10.33 7.49
CA GLY A 91 -3.00 -10.72 6.16
C GLY A 91 -1.85 -9.87 5.64
N GLU A 92 -1.94 -8.56 5.84
CA GLU A 92 -0.91 -7.58 5.46
C GLU A 92 0.42 -7.84 6.19
N ALA A 93 0.38 -7.98 7.52
CA ALA A 93 1.56 -8.25 8.33
C ALA A 93 2.23 -9.59 7.96
N LYS A 94 1.42 -10.62 7.67
CA LYS A 94 1.94 -11.93 7.21
C LYS A 94 2.69 -11.80 5.88
N ALA A 95 2.13 -11.08 4.91
CA ALA A 95 2.76 -10.87 3.61
C ALA A 95 4.06 -10.06 3.76
N LEU A 96 4.05 -8.99 4.54
CA LEU A 96 5.22 -8.20 4.89
C LEU A 96 6.34 -9.07 5.47
N ASN A 97 6.02 -9.89 6.48
CA ASN A 97 7.02 -10.70 7.17
C ASN A 97 7.66 -11.74 6.24
N GLN A 98 6.86 -12.38 5.38
CA GLN A 98 7.35 -13.32 4.39
C GLN A 98 8.22 -12.65 3.32
N PHE A 99 7.80 -11.49 2.83
CA PHE A 99 8.58 -10.72 1.87
C PHE A 99 9.91 -10.27 2.49
N TYR A 100 9.87 -9.69 3.69
CA TYR A 100 11.07 -9.19 4.37
C TYR A 100 12.04 -10.31 4.70
N SER A 101 11.58 -11.48 5.14
CA SER A 101 12.44 -12.62 5.45
C SER A 101 13.33 -13.03 4.28
N LYS A 102 12.78 -12.97 3.05
CA LYS A 102 13.49 -13.29 1.80
C LYS A 102 14.37 -12.15 1.27
N ASN A 103 14.15 -10.93 1.73
CA ASN A 103 14.74 -9.72 1.16
C ASN A 103 15.51 -8.87 2.21
N LYS A 104 15.91 -9.43 3.34
CA LYS A 104 16.62 -8.72 4.45
C LYS A 104 17.84 -7.93 3.99
N LYS A 105 18.58 -8.42 2.98
CA LYS A 105 19.78 -7.76 2.46
C LYS A 105 19.44 -6.51 1.62
N LYS A 106 18.20 -6.42 1.11
CA LYS A 106 17.75 -5.33 0.21
C LYS A 106 16.93 -4.27 0.92
N TYR A 107 16.37 -4.60 2.08
CA TYR A 107 15.46 -3.72 2.81
C TYR A 107 15.83 -3.61 4.28
N LYS A 108 15.69 -2.41 4.82
CA LYS A 108 15.71 -2.13 6.26
C LYS A 108 14.27 -2.02 6.74
N LYS A 109 13.90 -2.83 7.75
CA LYS A 109 12.56 -2.80 8.37
C LYS A 109 12.61 -1.87 9.58
N ILE A 110 11.66 -0.96 9.67
CA ILE A 110 11.57 0.05 10.72
C ILE A 110 10.13 0.06 11.24
N PHE A 111 10.00 -0.01 12.57
CA PHE A 111 8.73 0.10 13.28
C PHE A 111 8.51 1.55 13.70
N LEU A 112 7.30 2.04 13.45
CA LEU A 112 6.85 3.33 13.96
C LEU A 112 6.26 3.15 15.36
N LYS A 113 6.07 4.25 16.08
CA LYS A 113 5.52 4.19 17.45
C LYS A 113 4.12 3.58 17.46
N LYS A 114 3.82 2.81 18.52
CA LYS A 114 2.69 1.92 18.79
C LYS A 114 1.35 2.62 18.69
N PHE A 115 0.91 3.49 18.06
CA PHE A 115 -0.43 4.09 17.93
C PHE A 115 -0.59 4.95 16.66
N TYR A 116 0.34 4.82 15.72
CA TYR A 116 0.27 5.55 14.45
C TYR A 116 0.12 4.57 13.30
N GLN A 117 -0.69 4.92 12.36
CA GLN A 117 -0.78 4.27 11.05
C GLN A 117 -0.17 5.21 10.00
N PRO A 118 0.66 4.70 9.13
CA PRO A 118 1.19 3.33 9.06
C PRO A 118 2.09 2.99 10.26
N ASP A 119 2.15 1.71 10.63
CA ASP A 119 2.92 1.26 11.82
C ASP A 119 4.30 0.66 11.49
N VAL A 120 4.51 0.21 10.25
CA VAL A 120 5.77 -0.36 9.77
C VAL A 120 6.12 0.19 8.39
N TYR A 121 7.42 0.37 8.15
CA TYR A 121 7.90 0.58 6.79
C TYR A 121 9.18 -0.21 6.48
N LEU A 122 9.35 -0.51 5.20
CA LEU A 122 10.57 -1.05 4.62
C LEU A 122 11.25 0.03 3.78
N GLN A 123 12.50 0.31 4.07
CA GLN A 123 13.34 1.16 3.21
C GLN A 123 14.17 0.28 2.29
N LYS A 124 14.10 0.50 0.98
CA LYS A 124 14.97 -0.17 0.02
C LYS A 124 16.38 0.40 0.11
N ILE A 125 17.35 -0.42 0.50
CA ILE A 125 18.75 -0.01 0.70
C ILE A 125 19.68 -0.47 -0.43
N ARG A 126 19.23 -1.41 -1.27
CA ARG A 126 19.98 -1.95 -2.42
C ARG A 126 19.05 -2.37 -3.56
N GLN A 127 19.62 -2.51 -4.75
CA GLN A 127 18.95 -3.11 -5.91
C GLN A 127 18.69 -4.60 -5.70
#